data_0505f17a858489424d71a4ae576bac50
#
_entry.id   0505f17a858489424d71a4ae576bac50
#
_cell.length_a   1.000
_cell.length_b   1.000
_cell.length_c   1.000
_cell.angle_alpha   90.00
_cell.angle_beta   90.00
_cell.angle_gamma   90.00
#
_symmetry.space_group_name_H-M   'P 1'
#
loop_
_entity.id
_entity.type
_entity.pdbx_description
1 polymer ?
#
loop_
_entity_poly.entity_id
_entity_poly.type
_entity_poly.pdbx_seq_one_letter_code
_entity_poly.pdbx_strand_id
1 'polypeptide(L)'
;MRLSLKALFVNALLALIASMFIAPIVGASVPIVATAIVATSTIVQYVTPSIFKGVAMAGLQTEVWIAGIKENPVPNNSFIYQSVDLSQYVEHNKLHLAEAGVEPAVHEDYFATANNPLPVTDITDIGNEVVLHTYSTEQTRHRELQEVELAYDKRSSVIQRHRISLAKNIGKRAAYAWAPKQDGAGNKVCNLSASDSVIDAIIDLKQFMEENDILEGINICFTPEHFARIRKEDKRLYKDIMNEKQMYGINVFQYSQNPLYDGTTKEKKPFGSVKASSDKRASFMWVTSEVFRCFGDVKMYATLRDAGLQADAISFAQRALVGVIRAKNPKYLGAIL
;
A
#
# COMPACT_ATOMS: atom_id res chain seq x y z
N MET A 1 28.06 -0.57 40.33
CA MET A 1 27.52 0.60 39.60
C MET A 1 28.55 1.73 39.70
N ARG A 2 29.07 2.24 38.58
CA ARG A 2 29.95 3.41 38.59
C ARG A 2 29.06 4.65 38.61
N LEU A 3 29.03 5.40 39.68
CA LEU A 3 28.37 6.71 39.74
C LEU A 3 28.98 7.60 38.65
N SER A 4 28.18 8.00 37.69
CA SER A 4 28.65 8.93 36.66
C SER A 4 28.77 10.32 37.30
N LEU A 5 29.83 11.05 37.01
CA LEU A 5 30.07 12.43 37.47
C LEU A 5 28.84 13.33 37.17
N LYS A 6 28.12 13.09 36.08
CA LYS A 6 26.88 13.82 35.73
C LYS A 6 25.75 13.56 36.72
N ALA A 7 25.57 12.31 37.18
CA ALA A 7 24.53 11.96 38.15
C ALA A 7 24.83 12.57 39.53
N LEU A 8 26.09 12.60 39.93
CA LEU A 8 26.52 13.20 41.18
C LEU A 8 26.28 14.71 41.17
N PHE A 9 26.57 15.38 40.06
CA PHE A 9 26.31 16.81 39.89
C PHE A 9 24.81 17.16 39.95
N VAL A 10 23.95 16.40 39.29
CA VAL A 10 22.49 16.58 39.30
C VAL A 10 21.93 16.36 40.71
N ASN A 11 22.38 15.33 41.42
CA ASN A 11 21.96 15.06 42.81
C ASN A 11 22.40 16.16 43.77
N ALA A 12 23.62 16.70 43.62
CA ALA A 12 24.09 17.83 44.40
C ALA A 12 23.28 19.10 44.17
N LEU A 13 22.91 19.38 42.90
CA LEU A 13 22.08 20.51 42.54
C LEU A 13 20.67 20.41 43.14
N LEU A 14 20.04 19.23 43.05
CA LEU A 14 18.73 18.95 43.64
C LEU A 14 18.75 19.04 45.17
N ALA A 15 19.82 18.55 45.81
CA ALA A 15 20.00 18.65 47.25
C ALA A 15 20.16 20.10 47.69
N LEU A 16 20.83 20.94 46.90
CA LEU A 16 21.00 22.36 47.19
C LEU A 16 19.66 23.11 47.06
N ILE A 17 18.87 22.81 46.07
CA ILE A 17 17.52 23.39 45.94
C ILE A 17 16.62 22.96 47.10
N ALA A 18 16.58 21.66 47.43
CA ALA A 18 15.77 21.15 48.53
C ALA A 18 16.22 21.77 49.89
N SER A 19 17.52 21.96 50.08
CA SER A 19 18.06 22.55 51.33
C SER A 19 17.65 24.02 51.54
N MET A 20 17.39 24.78 50.46
CA MET A 20 16.87 26.17 50.60
C MET A 20 15.47 26.22 51.25
N PHE A 21 14.67 25.18 51.07
CA PHE A 21 13.33 25.09 51.69
C PHE A 21 13.37 24.45 53.09
N ILE A 22 14.30 23.51 53.32
CA ILE A 22 14.38 22.76 54.58
C ILE A 22 15.22 23.50 55.63
N ALA A 23 16.28 24.20 55.25
CA ALA A 23 17.19 24.89 56.16
C ALA A 23 16.49 25.91 57.11
N PRO A 24 15.55 26.76 56.66
CA PRO A 24 14.84 27.67 57.56
C PRO A 24 13.92 26.94 58.55
N ILE A 25 13.41 25.74 58.21
CA ILE A 25 12.55 24.93 59.10
C ILE A 25 13.37 24.26 60.19
N VAL A 26 14.56 23.83 59.87
CA VAL A 26 15.45 23.09 60.83
C VAL A 26 16.36 24.03 61.59
N GLY A 27 16.45 25.30 61.24
CA GLY A 27 17.33 26.26 61.86
C GLY A 27 18.84 26.05 61.62
N ALA A 28 19.16 25.36 60.51
CA ALA A 28 20.53 25.05 60.10
C ALA A 28 20.93 25.83 58.85
N SER A 29 22.22 26.01 58.59
CA SER A 29 22.65 26.68 57.36
C SER A 29 22.45 25.80 56.12
N VAL A 30 22.10 26.41 54.99
CA VAL A 30 21.83 25.73 53.71
C VAL A 30 22.91 24.72 53.29
N PRO A 31 24.24 25.03 53.39
CA PRO A 31 25.28 24.08 53.01
C PRO A 31 25.34 22.85 53.92
N ILE A 32 25.01 22.98 55.20
CA ILE A 32 25.00 21.84 56.14
C ILE A 32 23.83 20.90 55.81
N VAL A 33 22.66 21.43 55.53
CA VAL A 33 21.50 20.63 55.15
C VAL A 33 21.73 19.96 53.79
N ALA A 34 22.30 20.66 52.80
CA ALA A 34 22.63 20.09 51.52
C ALA A 34 23.61 18.92 51.60
N THR A 35 24.69 19.06 52.38
CA THR A 35 25.66 17.98 52.60
C THR A 35 25.04 16.79 53.34
N ALA A 36 24.16 17.01 54.30
CA ALA A 36 23.42 15.95 54.99
C ALA A 36 22.49 15.16 54.02
N ILE A 37 21.78 15.85 53.14
CA ILE A 37 20.90 15.22 52.12
C ILE A 37 21.73 14.37 51.14
N VAL A 38 22.83 14.89 50.63
CA VAL A 38 23.74 14.13 49.72
C VAL A 38 24.35 12.93 50.43
N ALA A 39 24.82 13.10 51.68
CA ALA A 39 25.42 12.00 52.45
C ALA A 39 24.38 10.90 52.75
N THR A 40 23.20 11.25 53.22
CA THR A 40 22.13 10.26 53.48
C THR A 40 21.67 9.56 52.22
N SER A 41 21.50 10.26 51.12
CA SER A 41 21.10 9.64 49.84
C SER A 41 22.18 8.68 49.31
N THR A 42 23.44 9.01 49.49
CA THR A 42 24.57 8.14 49.07
C THR A 42 24.67 6.90 49.97
N ILE A 43 24.49 7.04 51.29
CA ILE A 43 24.47 5.93 52.21
C ILE A 43 23.28 4.99 51.94
N VAL A 44 22.10 5.51 51.72
CA VAL A 44 20.91 4.72 51.36
C VAL A 44 21.15 3.95 50.07
N GLN A 45 21.74 4.55 49.05
CA GLN A 45 22.08 3.84 47.80
C GLN A 45 23.16 2.77 47.99
N TYR A 46 24.06 2.93 48.95
CA TYR A 46 25.13 1.97 49.17
C TYR A 46 24.72 0.80 50.10
N VAL A 47 23.90 1.09 51.11
CA VAL A 47 23.49 0.10 52.14
C VAL A 47 22.27 -0.70 51.73
N THR A 48 21.42 -0.16 50.84
CA THR A 48 20.18 -0.82 50.44
C THR A 48 20.05 -1.11 48.92
N PRO A 49 21.08 -1.70 48.29
CA PRO A 49 20.99 -2.00 46.87
C PRO A 49 19.94 -3.10 46.53
N SER A 50 19.53 -3.89 47.55
CA SER A 50 18.61 -5.02 47.36
C SER A 50 17.14 -4.65 47.56
N ILE A 51 16.80 -3.63 48.35
CA ILE A 51 15.42 -3.25 48.65
C ILE A 51 14.76 -2.55 47.43
N PHE A 52 15.53 -1.75 46.70
CA PHE A 52 15.04 -1.10 45.48
C PHE A 52 15.14 -1.97 44.20
N LYS A 53 15.93 -3.05 44.23
CA LYS A 53 15.95 -4.02 43.14
C LYS A 53 14.66 -4.83 42.97
N GLY A 54 13.87 -4.96 44.03
CA GLY A 54 12.66 -5.75 44.01
C GLY A 54 11.38 -5.01 43.60
N VAL A 55 11.38 -3.68 43.69
CA VAL A 55 10.16 -2.88 43.43
C VAL A 55 10.16 -2.19 42.06
N ALA A 56 11.35 -1.87 41.52
CA ALA A 56 11.48 -1.18 40.25
C ALA A 56 11.90 -2.08 39.07
N MET A 57 12.30 -3.32 39.34
CA MET A 57 12.86 -4.23 38.34
C MET A 57 12.37 -5.67 38.47
N ALA A 58 11.11 -5.89 38.91
CA ALA A 58 10.45 -7.16 38.68
C ALA A 58 10.20 -7.30 37.19
N GLY A 59 11.17 -7.87 36.47
CA GLY A 59 10.97 -8.42 35.16
C GLY A 59 10.89 -7.42 33.99
N LEU A 60 11.72 -6.37 33.95
CA LEU A 60 12.25 -5.96 32.66
C LEU A 60 13.18 -7.08 32.19
N GLN A 61 12.61 -8.16 31.71
CA GLN A 61 13.28 -8.90 30.65
C GLN A 61 13.45 -7.88 29.54
N THR A 62 14.61 -7.22 29.53
CA THR A 62 15.12 -6.60 28.32
C THR A 62 15.45 -7.75 27.36
N GLU A 63 14.42 -8.39 26.82
CA GLU A 63 14.51 -8.83 25.46
C GLU A 63 14.82 -7.53 24.74
N VAL A 64 16.06 -7.41 24.29
CA VAL A 64 16.48 -6.36 23.38
C VAL A 64 15.69 -6.66 22.11
N TRP A 65 14.46 -6.18 22.06
CA TRP A 65 13.70 -6.11 20.85
C TRP A 65 14.51 -5.16 19.98
N ILE A 66 15.25 -5.78 19.05
CA ILE A 66 16.00 -5.06 18.03
C ILE A 66 15.05 -4.01 17.48
N ALA A 67 15.45 -2.75 17.56
CA ALA A 67 14.63 -1.60 17.24
C ALA A 67 13.86 -1.83 15.93
N GLY A 68 12.55 -1.92 16.04
CA GLY A 68 11.64 -2.19 14.95
C GLY A 68 11.24 -3.67 14.83
N ILE A 69 9.94 -3.92 15.04
CA ILE A 69 9.35 -5.19 14.60
C ILE A 69 9.62 -5.28 13.11
N LYS A 70 10.25 -6.37 12.68
CA LYS A 70 10.41 -6.65 11.25
C LYS A 70 9.03 -6.91 10.67
N GLU A 71 8.48 -5.89 10.05
CA GLU A 71 7.17 -5.97 9.40
C GLU A 71 7.23 -6.94 8.22
N ASN A 72 6.10 -7.57 7.93
CA ASN A 72 5.98 -8.42 6.75
C ASN A 72 6.21 -7.59 5.48
N PRO A 73 6.92 -8.13 4.47
CA PRO A 73 7.13 -7.43 3.21
C PRO A 73 5.82 -6.93 2.60
N VAL A 74 5.83 -5.71 2.11
CA VAL A 74 4.67 -5.09 1.43
C VAL A 74 4.94 -5.09 -0.07
N PRO A 75 4.00 -5.57 -0.89
CA PRO A 75 4.11 -5.45 -2.34
C PRO A 75 4.18 -3.99 -2.78
N ASN A 76 4.97 -3.72 -3.80
CA ASN A 76 5.07 -2.38 -4.37
C ASN A 76 3.81 -2.05 -5.18
N ASN A 77 3.00 -1.11 -4.70
CA ASN A 77 1.77 -0.65 -5.34
C ASN A 77 1.97 0.60 -6.22
N SER A 78 3.21 0.96 -6.57
CA SER A 78 3.50 2.17 -7.36
C SER A 78 2.81 2.19 -8.72
N PHE A 79 2.53 1.03 -9.31
CA PHE A 79 1.81 0.91 -10.58
C PHE A 79 0.42 1.56 -10.55
N ILE A 80 -0.23 1.66 -9.39
CA ILE A 80 -1.58 2.24 -9.24
C ILE A 80 -1.59 3.72 -9.65
N TYR A 81 -0.49 4.42 -9.46
CA TYR A 81 -0.40 5.84 -9.83
C TYR A 81 -0.35 6.08 -11.34
N GLN A 82 -0.12 5.04 -12.15
CA GLN A 82 -0.24 5.08 -13.61
C GLN A 82 -1.69 4.86 -14.06
N SER A 83 -2.57 5.68 -13.55
CA SER A 83 -4.01 5.68 -13.85
C SER A 83 -4.58 7.08 -13.64
N VAL A 84 -5.70 7.38 -14.26
CA VAL A 84 -6.39 8.65 -14.09
C VAL A 84 -6.94 8.76 -12.66
N ASP A 85 -6.71 9.88 -12.01
CA ASP A 85 -7.27 10.15 -10.68
C ASP A 85 -8.62 10.86 -10.81
N LEU A 86 -9.68 10.15 -10.49
CA LEU A 86 -11.06 10.65 -10.54
C LEU A 86 -11.65 10.88 -9.15
N SER A 87 -10.83 10.96 -8.10
CA SER A 87 -11.26 11.10 -6.72
C SER A 87 -12.13 12.35 -6.48
N GLN A 88 -11.87 13.43 -7.22
CA GLN A 88 -12.62 14.69 -7.12
C GLN A 88 -14.01 14.67 -7.81
N TYR A 89 -14.27 13.71 -8.69
CA TYR A 89 -15.53 13.62 -9.44
C TYR A 89 -16.55 12.67 -8.80
N VAL A 90 -16.27 12.19 -7.59
CA VAL A 90 -17.15 11.28 -6.88
C VAL A 90 -18.28 12.07 -6.20
N GLU A 91 -19.51 11.84 -6.60
CA GLU A 91 -20.70 12.40 -5.99
C GLU A 91 -21.55 11.31 -5.35
N HIS A 92 -22.01 11.51 -4.11
CA HIS A 92 -22.90 10.58 -3.38
C HIS A 92 -22.45 9.11 -3.42
N ASN A 93 -21.14 8.85 -3.35
CA ASN A 93 -20.49 7.52 -3.47
C ASN A 93 -20.59 6.87 -4.87
N LYS A 94 -20.91 7.63 -5.87
CA LYS A 94 -21.02 7.16 -7.26
C LYS A 94 -20.08 7.94 -8.15
N LEU A 95 -19.55 7.26 -9.13
CA LEU A 95 -18.78 7.84 -10.21
C LEU A 95 -19.55 7.60 -11.49
N HIS A 96 -19.87 8.66 -12.22
CA HIS A 96 -20.51 8.60 -13.52
C HIS A 96 -19.43 8.73 -14.59
N LEU A 97 -19.31 7.69 -15.41
CA LEU A 97 -18.37 7.62 -16.53
C LEU A 97 -19.16 7.61 -17.82
N ALA A 98 -18.83 8.50 -18.75
CA ALA A 98 -19.39 8.47 -20.10
C ALA A 98 -18.38 7.80 -21.04
N GLU A 99 -18.85 6.84 -21.82
CA GLU A 99 -18.11 6.20 -22.90
C GLU A 99 -18.68 6.68 -24.23
N ALA A 100 -17.83 7.17 -25.14
CA ALA A 100 -18.25 7.52 -26.47
C ALA A 100 -18.83 6.30 -27.19
N GLY A 101 -20.01 6.45 -27.75
CA GLY A 101 -20.71 5.37 -28.43
C GLY A 101 -20.23 5.19 -29.87
N VAL A 102 -20.93 5.80 -30.83
CA VAL A 102 -20.67 5.62 -32.26
C VAL A 102 -19.91 6.83 -32.81
N GLU A 103 -18.83 6.58 -33.52
CA GLU A 103 -18.15 7.62 -34.29
C GLU A 103 -18.88 7.89 -35.60
N PRO A 104 -19.05 9.16 -36.00
CA PRO A 104 -19.69 9.48 -37.27
C PRO A 104 -18.84 9.00 -38.46
N ALA A 105 -19.47 8.42 -39.48
CA ALA A 105 -18.78 8.03 -40.69
C ALA A 105 -18.36 9.25 -41.51
N VAL A 106 -17.15 9.22 -42.06
CA VAL A 106 -16.65 10.25 -42.96
C VAL A 106 -16.90 9.80 -44.41
N HIS A 107 -17.48 10.67 -45.20
CA HIS A 107 -17.74 10.44 -46.61
C HIS A 107 -16.91 11.41 -47.45
N GLU A 108 -16.10 10.89 -48.37
CA GLU A 108 -15.35 11.67 -49.33
C GLU A 108 -16.23 12.04 -50.53
N ASP A 109 -16.23 13.30 -50.95
CA ASP A 109 -16.94 13.85 -52.09
C ASP A 109 -18.43 13.45 -52.18
N TYR A 110 -19.10 13.33 -51.01
CA TYR A 110 -20.48 12.87 -50.92
C TYR A 110 -21.43 13.61 -51.87
N PHE A 111 -21.37 14.94 -51.94
CA PHE A 111 -22.25 15.78 -52.75
C PHE A 111 -21.84 15.82 -54.22
N ALA A 112 -20.71 15.27 -54.63
CA ALA A 112 -20.32 15.12 -56.02
C ALA A 112 -21.10 13.97 -56.69
N THR A 113 -21.55 12.98 -55.89
CA THR A 113 -22.25 11.79 -56.38
C THR A 113 -23.67 11.64 -55.86
N ALA A 114 -24.06 12.35 -54.80
CA ALA A 114 -25.37 12.25 -54.17
C ALA A 114 -26.00 13.64 -53.98
N ASN A 115 -27.25 13.81 -54.37
CA ASN A 115 -28.07 15.01 -54.14
C ASN A 115 -28.91 14.92 -52.84
N ASN A 116 -28.72 13.88 -52.04
CA ASN A 116 -29.44 13.68 -50.80
C ASN A 116 -28.68 14.32 -49.64
N PRO A 117 -29.34 14.78 -48.56
CA PRO A 117 -28.64 15.22 -47.35
C PRO A 117 -27.81 14.08 -46.77
N LEU A 118 -26.70 14.42 -46.11
CA LEU A 118 -25.86 13.46 -45.35
C LEU A 118 -26.74 12.64 -44.40
N PRO A 119 -26.48 11.34 -44.26
CA PRO A 119 -27.17 10.50 -43.27
C PRO A 119 -26.96 11.08 -41.85
N VAL A 120 -28.05 11.10 -41.08
CA VAL A 120 -28.01 11.53 -39.68
C VAL A 120 -27.81 10.29 -38.82
N THR A 121 -26.75 10.27 -38.06
CA THR A 121 -26.49 9.22 -37.07
C THR A 121 -26.66 9.80 -35.67
N ASP A 122 -27.54 9.23 -34.87
CA ASP A 122 -27.68 9.60 -33.48
C ASP A 122 -26.45 9.13 -32.69
N ILE A 123 -25.73 10.06 -32.09
CA ILE A 123 -24.60 9.76 -31.21
C ILE A 123 -25.17 9.47 -29.82
N THR A 124 -25.07 8.19 -29.41
CA THR A 124 -25.51 7.75 -28.08
C THR A 124 -24.29 7.45 -27.22
N ASP A 125 -24.09 8.26 -26.20
CA ASP A 125 -23.07 7.98 -25.20
C ASP A 125 -23.56 6.91 -24.22
N ILE A 126 -22.64 6.01 -23.85
CA ILE A 126 -22.93 4.94 -22.91
C ILE A 126 -22.56 5.40 -21.51
N GLY A 127 -23.57 5.73 -20.70
CA GLY A 127 -23.38 6.07 -19.29
C GLY A 127 -23.06 4.83 -18.46
N ASN A 128 -21.98 4.87 -17.72
CA ASN A 128 -21.60 3.88 -16.73
C ASN A 128 -21.65 4.50 -15.33
N GLU A 129 -22.38 3.89 -14.41
CA GLU A 129 -22.41 4.27 -13.01
C GLU A 129 -21.65 3.21 -12.20
N VAL A 130 -20.61 3.63 -11.49
CA VAL A 130 -19.83 2.74 -10.64
C VAL A 130 -19.85 3.24 -9.21
N VAL A 131 -20.15 2.34 -8.28
CA VAL A 131 -20.30 2.67 -6.85
C VAL A 131 -18.98 2.43 -6.11
N LEU A 132 -18.59 3.36 -5.24
CA LEU A 132 -17.43 3.21 -4.38
C LEU A 132 -17.67 2.15 -3.30
N HIS A 133 -16.67 1.32 -3.08
CA HIS A 133 -16.67 0.32 -2.01
C HIS A 133 -15.97 0.85 -0.75
N THR A 134 -16.51 0.49 0.40
CA THR A 134 -15.87 0.75 1.69
C THR A 134 -15.10 -0.51 2.11
N TYR A 135 -13.81 -0.35 2.34
CA TYR A 135 -12.93 -1.40 2.85
C TYR A 135 -12.63 -1.12 4.31
N SER A 136 -13.04 -2.01 5.19
CA SER A 136 -12.81 -1.91 6.63
C SER A 136 -11.85 -3.01 7.07
N THR A 137 -10.94 -2.69 7.97
CA THR A 137 -10.10 -3.68 8.63
C THR A 137 -10.82 -4.26 9.83
N GLU A 138 -10.49 -5.50 10.18
CA GLU A 138 -10.93 -6.09 11.44
C GLU A 138 -10.46 -5.23 12.62
N GLN A 139 -11.23 -5.27 13.70
CA GLN A 139 -10.89 -4.56 14.93
C GLN A 139 -9.74 -5.25 15.64
N THR A 140 -8.69 -4.49 15.97
CA THR A 140 -7.58 -4.98 16.81
C THR A 140 -7.64 -4.36 18.19
N ARG A 141 -7.35 -5.17 19.22
CA ARG A 141 -7.28 -4.74 20.61
C ARG A 141 -5.85 -4.45 21.02
N HIS A 142 -5.70 -3.38 21.76
CA HIS A 142 -4.42 -2.98 22.35
C HIS A 142 -4.62 -2.71 23.84
N ARG A 143 -3.81 -3.35 24.69
CA ARG A 143 -3.84 -3.17 26.15
C ARG A 143 -2.71 -2.28 26.56
N GLU A 144 -2.99 -1.17 27.26
CA GLU A 144 -1.98 -0.21 27.73
C GLU A 144 -0.95 -0.87 28.68
N LEU A 145 -1.37 -1.82 29.52
CA LEU A 145 -0.47 -2.56 30.40
C LEU A 145 0.65 -3.30 29.65
N GLN A 146 0.44 -3.68 28.39
CA GLN A 146 1.45 -4.31 27.56
C GLN A 146 2.45 -3.30 26.97
N GLU A 147 2.09 -2.02 26.89
CA GLU A 147 3.01 -0.95 26.44
C GLU A 147 4.12 -0.69 27.46
N VAL A 148 3.81 -0.80 28.76
CA VAL A 148 4.79 -0.61 29.82
C VAL A 148 5.85 -1.72 29.83
N GLU A 149 5.50 -2.90 29.34
CA GLU A 149 6.38 -4.07 29.26
C GLU A 149 7.22 -4.12 27.98
N LEU A 150 6.78 -3.41 26.93
CA LEU A 150 7.39 -3.47 25.61
C LEU A 150 8.17 -2.18 25.30
N ALA A 151 9.44 -2.32 24.94
CA ALA A 151 10.34 -1.22 24.62
C ALA A 151 10.05 -0.51 23.27
N TYR A 152 8.88 -0.74 22.66
CA TYR A 152 8.50 -0.14 21.38
C TYR A 152 7.06 0.37 21.38
N ASP A 153 6.78 1.35 20.54
CA ASP A 153 5.44 1.89 20.34
C ASP A 153 4.54 0.88 19.57
N LYS A 154 3.90 0.00 20.33
CA LYS A 154 2.97 -1.01 19.80
C LYS A 154 1.78 -0.39 19.07
N ARG A 155 1.31 0.76 19.53
CA ARG A 155 0.16 1.46 18.93
C ARG A 155 0.47 1.92 17.50
N SER A 156 1.62 2.57 17.29
CA SER A 156 2.07 2.98 15.96
C SER A 156 2.26 1.79 15.03
N SER A 157 2.80 0.68 15.51
CA SER A 157 2.95 -0.55 14.74
C SER A 157 1.60 -1.14 14.31
N VAL A 158 0.61 -1.16 15.21
CA VAL A 158 -0.76 -1.65 14.89
C VAL A 158 -1.41 -0.75 13.83
N ILE A 159 -1.34 0.57 13.98
CA ILE A 159 -1.85 1.54 13.00
C ILE A 159 -1.21 1.31 11.63
N GLN A 160 0.11 1.14 11.58
CA GLN A 160 0.84 0.89 10.34
C GLN A 160 0.40 -0.42 9.67
N ARG A 161 0.17 -1.50 10.43
CA ARG A 161 -0.32 -2.78 9.89
C ARG A 161 -1.70 -2.66 9.26
N HIS A 162 -2.62 -1.90 9.86
CA HIS A 162 -3.93 -1.64 9.28
C HIS A 162 -3.82 -0.89 7.93
N ARG A 163 -2.99 0.15 7.87
CA ARG A 163 -2.72 0.89 6.63
C ARG A 163 -2.13 -0.01 5.55
N ILE A 164 -1.17 -0.85 5.90
CA ILE A 164 -0.56 -1.83 4.99
C ILE A 164 -1.61 -2.82 4.48
N SER A 165 -2.50 -3.31 5.33
CA SER A 165 -3.57 -4.25 4.94
C SER A 165 -4.53 -3.63 3.94
N LEU A 166 -4.95 -2.38 4.15
CA LEU A 166 -5.78 -1.63 3.20
C LEU A 166 -5.05 -1.43 1.86
N ALA A 167 -3.79 -0.99 1.90
CA ALA A 167 -2.98 -0.79 0.69
C ALA A 167 -2.78 -2.09 -0.09
N LYS A 168 -2.53 -3.22 0.58
CA LYS A 168 -2.44 -4.55 -0.05
C LYS A 168 -3.74 -4.96 -0.73
N ASN A 169 -4.88 -4.70 -0.11
CA ASN A 169 -6.19 -5.01 -0.70
C ASN A 169 -6.45 -4.17 -1.97
N ILE A 170 -6.20 -2.86 -1.88
CA ILE A 170 -6.36 -1.95 -3.03
C ILE A 170 -5.44 -2.37 -4.18
N GLY A 171 -4.18 -2.71 -3.91
CA GLY A 171 -3.25 -3.20 -4.92
C GLY A 171 -3.74 -4.46 -5.63
N LYS A 172 -4.27 -5.44 -4.89
CA LYS A 172 -4.86 -6.65 -5.49
C LYS A 172 -6.07 -6.34 -6.35
N ARG A 173 -6.92 -5.41 -5.93
CA ARG A 173 -8.12 -5.02 -6.67
C ARG A 173 -7.77 -4.24 -7.94
N ALA A 174 -6.78 -3.35 -7.89
CA ALA A 174 -6.29 -2.64 -9.06
C ALA A 174 -5.70 -3.63 -10.08
N ALA A 175 -4.81 -4.52 -9.66
CA ALA A 175 -4.25 -5.54 -10.54
C ALA A 175 -5.33 -6.44 -11.15
N TYR A 176 -6.37 -6.78 -10.38
CA TYR A 176 -7.50 -7.55 -10.88
C TYR A 176 -8.36 -6.76 -11.88
N ALA A 177 -8.70 -5.52 -11.58
CA ALA A 177 -9.57 -4.69 -12.41
C ALA A 177 -8.94 -4.34 -13.76
N TRP A 178 -7.63 -4.07 -13.79
CA TRP A 178 -6.90 -3.61 -14.97
C TRP A 178 -6.39 -4.75 -15.87
N ALA A 179 -6.58 -5.99 -15.48
CA ALA A 179 -6.29 -7.13 -16.33
C ALA A 179 -7.53 -7.55 -17.14
N PRO A 180 -7.39 -7.94 -18.41
CA PRO A 180 -8.51 -8.38 -19.25
C PRO A 180 -9.20 -9.61 -18.69
N LYS A 181 -10.48 -9.80 -18.99
CA LYS A 181 -11.21 -11.00 -18.58
C LYS A 181 -10.79 -12.22 -19.41
N GLN A 182 -10.71 -12.03 -20.70
CA GLN A 182 -10.36 -13.05 -21.70
C GLN A 182 -9.81 -12.39 -22.96
N ASP A 183 -9.32 -13.18 -23.87
CA ASP A 183 -8.91 -12.75 -25.21
C ASP A 183 -10.11 -12.32 -26.05
N GLY A 184 -9.94 -11.30 -26.92
CA GLY A 184 -11.00 -10.78 -27.75
C GLY A 184 -10.58 -9.57 -28.59
N ALA A 185 -11.49 -9.05 -29.41
CA ALA A 185 -11.20 -7.96 -30.34
C ALA A 185 -10.65 -6.67 -29.68
N GLY A 186 -11.01 -6.41 -28.42
CA GLY A 186 -10.53 -5.22 -27.69
C GLY A 186 -9.42 -5.52 -26.67
N ASN A 187 -9.08 -6.77 -26.45
CA ASN A 187 -8.11 -7.19 -25.44
C ASN A 187 -7.31 -8.39 -25.93
N LYS A 188 -6.02 -8.44 -25.57
CA LYS A 188 -5.16 -9.55 -26.01
C LYS A 188 -4.61 -10.34 -24.80
N VAL A 189 -4.74 -11.67 -24.85
CA VAL A 189 -4.20 -12.57 -23.83
C VAL A 189 -3.23 -13.55 -24.47
N CYS A 190 -1.94 -13.39 -24.20
CA CYS A 190 -0.88 -14.29 -24.66
C CYS A 190 -0.70 -15.41 -23.65
N ASN A 191 -0.83 -16.66 -24.07
CA ASN A 191 -0.56 -17.82 -23.24
C ASN A 191 0.78 -18.45 -23.63
N LEU A 192 1.74 -18.38 -22.72
CA LEU A 192 3.10 -18.89 -22.94
C LEU A 192 3.27 -20.30 -22.40
N SER A 193 3.97 -21.12 -23.17
CA SER A 193 4.57 -22.36 -22.67
C SER A 193 5.89 -22.05 -21.93
N ALA A 194 6.47 -23.07 -21.32
CA ALA A 194 7.74 -22.90 -20.60
C ALA A 194 8.92 -22.51 -21.52
N SER A 195 8.83 -22.85 -22.81
CA SER A 195 9.86 -22.57 -23.82
C SER A 195 9.70 -21.24 -24.55
N ASP A 196 8.51 -20.63 -24.49
CA ASP A 196 8.20 -19.43 -25.27
C ASP A 196 8.87 -18.19 -24.66
N SER A 197 9.25 -17.23 -25.52
CA SER A 197 9.86 -15.99 -25.10
C SER A 197 8.82 -15.05 -24.45
N VAL A 198 9.16 -14.52 -23.29
CA VAL A 198 8.33 -13.47 -22.65
C VAL A 198 8.51 -12.15 -23.38
N ILE A 199 9.69 -11.92 -23.95
CA ILE A 199 10.02 -10.69 -24.70
C ILE A 199 9.17 -10.61 -25.97
N ASP A 200 9.04 -11.72 -26.71
CA ASP A 200 8.20 -11.77 -27.91
C ASP A 200 6.73 -11.51 -27.59
N ALA A 201 6.21 -12.06 -26.47
CA ALA A 201 4.85 -11.79 -26.04
C ALA A 201 4.61 -10.32 -25.67
N ILE A 202 5.62 -9.64 -25.16
CA ILE A 202 5.53 -8.18 -24.88
C ILE A 202 5.49 -7.40 -26.18
N ILE A 203 6.28 -7.77 -27.17
CA ILE A 203 6.29 -7.17 -28.50
C ILE A 203 4.92 -7.37 -29.17
N ASP A 204 4.35 -8.57 -29.10
CA ASP A 204 3.01 -8.88 -29.62
C ASP A 204 1.91 -8.04 -28.93
N LEU A 205 2.01 -7.85 -27.61
CA LEU A 205 1.07 -6.98 -26.89
C LEU A 205 1.24 -5.51 -27.29
N LYS A 206 2.49 -5.07 -27.49
CA LYS A 206 2.76 -3.71 -27.96
C LYS A 206 2.23 -3.50 -29.37
N GLN A 207 2.47 -4.44 -30.27
CA GLN A 207 1.90 -4.41 -31.62
C GLN A 207 0.38 -4.27 -31.58
N PHE A 208 -0.31 -5.05 -30.73
CA PHE A 208 -1.75 -4.95 -30.57
C PHE A 208 -2.19 -3.55 -30.12
N MET A 209 -1.44 -2.87 -29.23
CA MET A 209 -1.75 -1.50 -28.83
C MET A 209 -1.52 -0.52 -29.98
N GLU A 210 -0.44 -0.66 -30.73
CA GLU A 210 -0.11 0.18 -31.88
C GLU A 210 -1.11 0.02 -33.03
N GLU A 211 -1.63 -1.18 -33.28
CA GLU A 211 -2.71 -1.44 -34.25
C GLU A 211 -4.04 -0.76 -33.87
N ASN A 212 -4.20 -0.40 -32.60
CA ASN A 212 -5.33 0.38 -32.09
C ASN A 212 -4.98 1.86 -31.87
N ASP A 213 -3.97 2.39 -32.53
CA ASP A 213 -3.52 3.78 -32.47
C ASP A 213 -3.06 4.25 -31.08
N ILE A 214 -2.64 3.33 -30.21
CA ILE A 214 -2.13 3.63 -28.86
C ILE A 214 -0.62 3.52 -28.86
N LEU A 215 0.04 4.68 -28.91
CA LEU A 215 1.51 4.76 -28.97
C LEU A 215 2.14 5.09 -27.62
N GLU A 216 1.43 5.77 -26.73
CA GLU A 216 1.94 6.31 -25.48
C GLU A 216 1.07 5.91 -24.27
N GLY A 217 1.62 6.07 -23.08
CA GLY A 217 0.90 5.79 -21.84
C GLY A 217 0.71 4.31 -21.52
N ILE A 218 1.45 3.43 -22.20
CA ILE A 218 1.38 1.99 -22.00
C ILE A 218 2.21 1.58 -20.79
N ASN A 219 1.63 0.75 -19.94
CA ASN A 219 2.25 0.26 -18.72
C ASN A 219 2.11 -1.26 -18.63
N ILE A 220 3.11 -1.93 -18.08
CA ILE A 220 3.08 -3.37 -17.84
C ILE A 220 3.48 -3.69 -16.40
N CYS A 221 2.79 -4.63 -15.79
CA CYS A 221 3.08 -5.13 -14.46
C CYS A 221 3.41 -6.62 -14.49
N PHE A 222 4.68 -6.94 -14.29
CA PHE A 222 5.17 -8.30 -14.34
C PHE A 222 4.92 -9.09 -13.07
N THR A 223 4.65 -10.39 -13.26
CA THR A 223 4.81 -11.36 -12.18
C THR A 223 6.30 -11.59 -11.91
N PRO A 224 6.69 -11.97 -10.68
CA PRO A 224 8.07 -12.33 -10.38
C PRO A 224 8.61 -13.46 -11.29
N GLU A 225 7.74 -14.36 -11.72
CA GLU A 225 8.08 -15.48 -12.62
C GLU A 225 8.47 -14.98 -14.01
N HIS A 226 7.62 -14.17 -14.67
CA HIS A 226 7.91 -13.62 -15.99
C HIS A 226 9.13 -12.69 -15.95
N PHE A 227 9.28 -11.91 -14.89
CA PHE A 227 10.45 -11.05 -14.72
C PHE A 227 11.76 -11.85 -14.56
N ALA A 228 11.69 -13.02 -13.89
CA ALA A 228 12.83 -13.92 -13.81
C ALA A 228 13.15 -14.60 -15.16
N ARG A 229 12.12 -14.87 -16.01
CA ARG A 229 12.31 -15.39 -17.39
C ARG A 229 13.02 -14.35 -18.26
N ILE A 230 12.58 -13.09 -18.27
CA ILE A 230 13.27 -11.99 -18.99
C ILE A 230 14.75 -11.90 -18.57
N ARG A 231 15.05 -12.02 -17.28
CA ARG A 231 16.43 -12.02 -16.79
C ARG A 231 17.27 -13.18 -17.30
N LYS A 232 16.65 -14.35 -17.56
CA LYS A 232 17.33 -15.53 -18.12
C LYS A 232 17.52 -15.39 -19.62
N GLU A 233 16.53 -14.83 -20.32
CA GLU A 233 16.55 -14.64 -21.77
C GLU A 233 17.58 -13.57 -22.17
N ASP A 234 17.48 -12.37 -21.62
CA ASP A 234 18.41 -11.27 -21.90
C ASP A 234 18.80 -10.52 -20.62
N LYS A 235 20.02 -10.76 -20.15
CA LYS A 235 20.60 -10.12 -18.98
C LYS A 235 20.88 -8.62 -19.19
N ARG A 236 21.14 -8.21 -20.45
CA ARG A 236 21.42 -6.81 -20.78
C ARG A 236 20.13 -6.01 -20.74
N LEU A 237 19.09 -6.47 -21.42
CA LEU A 237 17.78 -5.86 -21.39
C LEU A 237 17.22 -5.76 -19.96
N TYR A 238 17.39 -6.82 -19.16
CA TYR A 238 17.01 -6.80 -17.75
C TYR A 238 17.72 -5.67 -16.96
N LYS A 239 19.02 -5.46 -17.19
CA LYS A 239 19.78 -4.39 -16.55
C LYS A 239 19.26 -3.00 -16.95
N ASP A 240 18.94 -2.83 -18.24
CA ASP A 240 18.40 -1.59 -18.76
C ASP A 240 17.02 -1.29 -18.16
N ILE A 241 16.13 -2.29 -18.06
CA ILE A 241 14.84 -2.18 -17.37
C ILE A 241 14.99 -1.78 -15.90
N MET A 242 15.99 -2.33 -15.19
CA MET A 242 16.22 -1.97 -13.78
C MET A 242 16.66 -0.52 -13.60
N ASN A 243 17.42 0.02 -14.56
CA ASN A 243 17.92 1.38 -14.53
C ASN A 243 16.84 2.41 -14.95
N GLU A 244 16.18 2.17 -16.08
CA GLU A 244 15.26 3.10 -16.71
C GLU A 244 13.80 2.88 -16.31
N LYS A 245 13.47 1.69 -15.78
CA LYS A 245 12.08 1.24 -15.50
C LYS A 245 11.17 1.30 -16.73
N GLN A 246 11.75 1.21 -17.90
CA GLN A 246 11.07 1.20 -19.19
C GLN A 246 11.63 0.08 -20.08
N MET A 247 10.78 -0.41 -20.97
CA MET A 247 11.10 -1.41 -21.98
C MET A 247 10.30 -1.12 -23.24
N TYR A 248 10.97 -0.89 -24.37
CA TYR A 248 10.33 -0.54 -25.64
C TYR A 248 9.30 0.60 -25.56
N GLY A 249 9.53 1.61 -24.70
CA GLY A 249 8.59 2.71 -24.46
C GLY A 249 7.43 2.38 -23.53
N ILE A 250 7.43 1.19 -22.90
CA ILE A 250 6.44 0.73 -21.93
C ILE A 250 7.00 0.93 -20.53
N ASN A 251 6.25 1.53 -19.62
CA ASN A 251 6.65 1.63 -18.21
C ASN A 251 6.50 0.26 -17.52
N VAL A 252 7.56 -0.15 -16.81
CA VAL A 252 7.66 -1.48 -16.21
C VAL A 252 7.47 -1.43 -14.70
N PHE A 253 6.56 -2.25 -14.20
CA PHE A 253 6.29 -2.46 -12.78
C PHE A 253 6.39 -3.95 -12.45
N GLN A 254 6.56 -4.26 -11.17
CA GLN A 254 6.57 -5.62 -10.67
C GLN A 254 5.61 -5.76 -9.49
N TYR A 255 4.74 -6.77 -9.54
CA TYR A 255 3.79 -7.05 -8.48
C TYR A 255 3.63 -8.55 -8.27
N SER A 256 3.57 -8.98 -7.01
CA SER A 256 3.51 -10.41 -6.66
C SER A 256 2.09 -10.98 -6.57
N GLN A 257 1.08 -10.09 -6.45
CA GLN A 257 -0.32 -10.48 -6.24
C GLN A 257 -1.17 -10.26 -7.49
N ASN A 258 -0.59 -10.48 -8.65
CA ASN A 258 -1.26 -10.38 -9.94
C ASN A 258 -2.45 -11.35 -10.03
N PRO A 259 -3.45 -11.08 -10.88
CA PRO A 259 -4.65 -11.88 -11.01
C PRO A 259 -4.34 -13.32 -11.48
N LEU A 260 -5.22 -14.23 -11.09
CA LEU A 260 -5.16 -15.63 -11.49
C LEU A 260 -6.00 -15.87 -12.73
N TYR A 261 -5.46 -16.67 -13.64
CA TYR A 261 -6.12 -17.16 -14.84
C TYR A 261 -6.12 -18.68 -14.84
N ASP A 262 -7.17 -19.24 -15.42
CA ASP A 262 -7.19 -20.66 -15.70
C ASP A 262 -6.21 -20.98 -16.85
N GLY A 263 -5.32 -21.91 -16.63
CA GLY A 263 -4.29 -22.27 -17.62
C GLY A 263 -4.86 -22.96 -18.86
N THR A 264 -6.09 -23.48 -18.80
CA THR A 264 -6.77 -24.18 -19.89
C THR A 264 -7.68 -23.23 -20.67
N THR A 265 -8.62 -22.56 -19.98
CA THR A 265 -9.59 -21.66 -20.63
C THR A 265 -9.04 -20.29 -20.94
N LYS A 266 -7.91 -19.90 -20.31
CA LYS A 266 -7.28 -18.57 -20.43
C LYS A 266 -8.18 -17.44 -19.90
N GLU A 267 -9.19 -17.77 -19.13
CA GLU A 267 -10.10 -16.81 -18.54
C GLU A 267 -9.59 -16.37 -17.15
N LYS A 268 -9.82 -15.10 -16.84
CA LYS A 268 -9.53 -14.56 -15.52
C LYS A 268 -10.47 -15.14 -14.46
N LYS A 269 -9.90 -15.74 -13.41
CA LYS A 269 -10.68 -16.28 -12.30
C LYS A 269 -11.28 -15.17 -11.43
N PRO A 270 -12.38 -15.42 -10.72
CA PRO A 270 -12.97 -14.45 -9.80
C PRO A 270 -11.98 -13.94 -8.76
N PHE A 271 -12.17 -12.71 -8.31
CA PHE A 271 -11.32 -12.10 -7.28
C PHE A 271 -11.35 -12.94 -5.99
N GLY A 272 -10.17 -13.21 -5.42
CA GLY A 272 -10.04 -13.99 -4.20
C GLY A 272 -9.98 -15.51 -4.41
N SER A 273 -10.02 -16.00 -5.65
CA SER A 273 -9.85 -17.43 -5.94
C SER A 273 -8.52 -17.97 -5.42
N VAL A 274 -8.57 -19.19 -4.89
CA VAL A 274 -7.37 -19.93 -4.48
C VAL A 274 -6.71 -20.52 -5.71
N LYS A 275 -5.39 -20.43 -5.80
CA LYS A 275 -4.61 -20.95 -6.92
C LYS A 275 -4.70 -22.48 -6.96
N ALA A 276 -5.25 -23.05 -8.05
CA ALA A 276 -5.17 -24.47 -8.38
C ALA A 276 -3.85 -24.78 -9.11
N SER A 277 -3.57 -26.07 -9.31
CA SER A 277 -2.32 -26.51 -9.96
C SER A 277 -2.18 -26.07 -11.41
N SER A 278 -3.30 -25.97 -12.13
CA SER A 278 -3.36 -25.50 -13.53
C SER A 278 -3.34 -23.98 -13.67
N ASP A 279 -3.54 -23.25 -12.59
CA ASP A 279 -3.69 -21.79 -12.64
C ASP A 279 -2.36 -21.08 -12.78
N LYS A 280 -2.37 -20.05 -13.62
CA LYS A 280 -1.22 -19.16 -13.83
C LYS A 280 -1.51 -17.77 -13.29
N ARG A 281 -0.49 -17.11 -12.73
CA ARG A 281 -0.57 -15.67 -12.47
C ARG A 281 -0.16 -14.92 -13.73
N ALA A 282 -1.00 -13.98 -14.14
CA ALA A 282 -0.74 -13.19 -15.35
C ALA A 282 0.06 -11.93 -15.05
N SER A 283 1.02 -11.62 -15.92
CA SER A 283 1.47 -10.24 -16.07
C SER A 283 0.41 -9.50 -16.89
N PHE A 284 0.12 -8.24 -16.57
CA PHE A 284 -0.92 -7.49 -17.25
C PHE A 284 -0.40 -6.14 -17.75
N MET A 285 -0.95 -5.72 -18.88
CA MET A 285 -0.65 -4.47 -19.58
C MET A 285 -1.91 -3.61 -19.64
N TRP A 286 -1.75 -2.31 -19.45
CA TRP A 286 -2.85 -1.36 -19.50
C TRP A 286 -2.39 -0.01 -20.05
N VAL A 287 -3.34 0.79 -20.50
CA VAL A 287 -3.12 2.17 -20.92
C VAL A 287 -3.57 3.10 -19.80
N THR A 288 -2.78 4.12 -19.48
CA THR A 288 -3.05 5.06 -18.38
C THR A 288 -4.43 5.72 -18.51
N SER A 289 -4.83 6.10 -19.74
CA SER A 289 -6.10 6.76 -20.01
C SER A 289 -7.34 5.86 -19.90
N GLU A 290 -7.17 4.55 -19.93
CA GLU A 290 -8.29 3.58 -19.90
C GLU A 290 -8.61 3.08 -18.48
N VAL A 291 -7.76 3.38 -17.51
CA VAL A 291 -7.94 2.94 -16.14
C VAL A 291 -8.00 4.11 -15.18
N PHE A 292 -8.76 3.95 -14.11
CA PHE A 292 -8.92 5.00 -13.11
C PHE A 292 -8.74 4.51 -11.68
N ARG A 293 -8.48 5.45 -10.81
CA ARG A 293 -8.51 5.27 -9.36
C ARG A 293 -9.32 6.38 -8.70
N CYS A 294 -10.00 6.04 -7.61
CA CYS A 294 -10.64 6.98 -6.70
C CYS A 294 -10.31 6.56 -5.28
N PHE A 295 -9.68 7.43 -4.51
CA PHE A 295 -9.33 7.17 -3.12
C PHE A 295 -9.95 8.22 -2.22
N GLY A 296 -10.76 7.75 -1.26
CA GLY A 296 -11.20 8.56 -0.15
C GLY A 296 -10.21 8.49 1.01
N ASP A 297 -10.42 9.36 1.98
CA ASP A 297 -9.59 9.43 3.18
C ASP A 297 -9.68 8.15 4.01
N VAL A 298 -8.55 7.78 4.59
CA VAL A 298 -8.49 6.69 5.57
C VAL A 298 -8.99 7.22 6.91
N LYS A 299 -10.12 6.67 7.39
CA LYS A 299 -10.69 7.01 8.69
C LYS A 299 -10.35 5.96 9.74
N MET A 300 -9.90 6.42 10.89
CA MET A 300 -9.65 5.59 12.06
C MET A 300 -10.88 5.62 12.98
N TYR A 301 -11.32 4.45 13.41
CA TYR A 301 -12.34 4.27 14.44
C TYR A 301 -11.67 3.65 15.65
N ALA A 302 -11.81 4.29 16.80
CA ALA A 302 -11.21 3.82 18.04
C ALA A 302 -12.21 3.91 19.19
N THR A 303 -12.30 2.83 19.94
CA THR A 303 -12.92 2.81 21.27
C THR A 303 -11.77 2.81 22.28
N LEU A 304 -11.60 3.92 22.99
CA LEU A 304 -10.51 4.09 23.94
C LEU A 304 -10.97 3.67 25.34
N ARG A 305 -10.10 2.95 26.06
CA ARG A 305 -10.28 2.60 27.48
C ARG A 305 -11.59 1.91 27.79
N ASP A 306 -11.92 0.89 27.03
CA ASP A 306 -13.06 0.04 27.36
C ASP A 306 -12.83 -0.61 28.73
N ALA A 307 -13.66 -0.25 29.69
CA ALA A 307 -13.51 -0.71 31.09
C ALA A 307 -13.75 -2.21 31.23
N GLY A 308 -14.62 -2.80 30.41
CA GLY A 308 -14.91 -4.24 30.43
C GLY A 308 -13.81 -5.10 29.85
N LEU A 309 -13.09 -4.58 28.85
CA LEU A 309 -12.02 -5.28 28.15
C LEU A 309 -10.62 -4.83 28.57
N GLN A 310 -10.53 -3.74 29.33
CA GLN A 310 -9.26 -3.09 29.74
C GLN A 310 -8.30 -2.92 28.53
N ALA A 311 -8.83 -2.45 27.41
CA ALA A 311 -8.11 -2.35 26.15
C ALA A 311 -8.70 -1.26 25.26
N ASP A 312 -7.85 -0.72 24.39
CA ASP A 312 -8.27 0.06 23.25
C ASP A 312 -8.59 -0.86 22.07
N ALA A 313 -9.66 -0.55 21.36
CA ALA A 313 -10.01 -1.25 20.13
C ALA A 313 -9.92 -0.29 18.95
N ILE A 314 -9.17 -0.65 17.92
CA ILE A 314 -8.89 0.21 16.76
C ILE A 314 -9.23 -0.54 15.48
N SER A 315 -9.92 0.16 14.57
CA SER A 315 -10.16 -0.30 13.21
C SER A 315 -10.01 0.87 12.23
N PHE A 316 -9.81 0.56 10.96
CA PHE A 316 -9.69 1.55 9.91
C PHE A 316 -10.66 1.24 8.78
N ALA A 317 -11.17 2.27 8.15
CA ALA A 317 -11.95 2.15 6.94
C ALA A 317 -11.50 3.18 5.90
N GLN A 318 -11.52 2.77 4.64
CA GLN A 318 -11.27 3.61 3.50
C GLN A 318 -12.27 3.32 2.40
N ARG A 319 -12.80 4.38 1.80
CA ARG A 319 -13.54 4.27 0.54
C ARG A 319 -12.56 4.29 -0.61
N ALA A 320 -12.66 3.32 -1.49
CA ALA A 320 -11.81 3.27 -2.68
C ALA A 320 -12.54 2.58 -3.82
N LEU A 321 -12.20 2.99 -5.02
CA LEU A 321 -12.63 2.37 -6.25
C LEU A 321 -11.45 2.39 -7.22
N VAL A 322 -11.20 1.26 -7.84
CA VAL A 322 -10.25 1.12 -8.95
C VAL A 322 -10.92 0.33 -10.05
N GLY A 323 -10.78 0.78 -11.28
CA GLY A 323 -11.49 0.16 -12.38
C GLY A 323 -10.99 0.59 -13.75
N VAL A 324 -11.74 0.20 -14.75
CA VAL A 324 -11.56 0.62 -16.14
C VAL A 324 -12.63 1.63 -16.50
N ILE A 325 -12.30 2.64 -17.30
CA ILE A 325 -13.22 3.71 -17.69
C ILE A 325 -14.36 3.12 -18.52
N ARG A 326 -14.05 2.24 -19.47
CA ARG A 326 -15.01 1.49 -20.28
C ARG A 326 -15.52 0.26 -19.54
N ALA A 327 -16.31 0.47 -18.48
CA ALA A 327 -16.70 -0.61 -17.55
C ALA A 327 -17.59 -1.68 -18.23
N LYS A 328 -18.44 -1.32 -19.20
CA LYS A 328 -19.31 -2.28 -19.92
C LYS A 328 -18.56 -3.07 -20.98
N ASN A 329 -17.60 -2.46 -21.65
CA ASN A 329 -16.83 -3.08 -22.71
C ASN A 329 -15.33 -2.73 -22.57
N PRO A 330 -14.61 -3.32 -21.60
CA PRO A 330 -13.20 -3.06 -21.39
C PRO A 330 -12.40 -3.31 -22.66
N LYS A 331 -11.57 -2.35 -23.06
CA LYS A 331 -10.70 -2.43 -24.23
C LYS A 331 -9.27 -2.01 -23.86
N TYR A 332 -8.34 -2.36 -24.74
CA TYR A 332 -6.93 -1.96 -24.66
C TYR A 332 -6.22 -2.46 -23.39
N LEU A 333 -6.57 -3.68 -23.00
CA LEU A 333 -5.92 -4.39 -21.93
C LEU A 333 -5.19 -5.62 -22.47
N GLY A 334 -4.02 -5.92 -21.91
CA GLY A 334 -3.22 -7.08 -22.27
C GLY A 334 -2.91 -7.97 -21.07
N ALA A 335 -2.71 -9.26 -21.32
CA ALA A 335 -2.20 -10.20 -20.30
C ALA A 335 -1.26 -11.23 -20.91
N ILE A 336 -0.28 -11.66 -20.11
CA ILE A 336 0.67 -12.75 -20.42
C ILE A 336 0.52 -13.80 -19.32
N LEU A 337 0.25 -15.07 -19.72
CA LEU A 337 -0.01 -16.21 -18.83
C LEU A 337 1.14 -17.19 -18.79
#